data_a2af30396bcb7a86890ad198c8401043
#
_entry.id   a2af30396bcb7a86890ad198c8401043
#
_cell.length_a   1.000
_cell.length_b   1.000
_cell.length_c   1.000
_cell.angle_alpha   90.00
_cell.angle_beta   90.00
_cell.angle_gamma   90.00
#
_symmetry.space_group_name_H-M   'P 1'
#
loop_
_entity.id
_entity.type
_entity.pdbx_description
1 polymer ?
#
loop_
_entity_poly.entity_id
_entity_poly.type
_entity_poly.pdbx_seq_one_letter_code
_entity_poly.pdbx_strand_id
1 'polypeptide(L)'
;KLSQLSRKGHQVVRRLIHSGDAFGGFPAFGGGAYPVTAEAVTDASVLEWPGEVMARLMERHPKLALNAVRFVAARLHELQVQYRQLATEKVEGRMARALIRLVEQAGRRVDTGVLIDLPLSRDDIAQMTGTTLFTVSRIVSRWEADGLLEAGRQRIVIRNPHALMSIADDLA
;
A
#
# COMPACT_ATOMS: atom_id res chain seq x y z
N LYS A 1 7.55 -3.61 2.98
CA LYS A 1 7.37 -2.54 1.98
C LYS A 1 7.96 -2.98 0.64
N LEU A 2 7.15 -2.98 -0.42
CA LEU A 2 7.61 -3.18 -1.79
C LEU A 2 7.83 -1.83 -2.46
N SER A 3 9.03 -1.59 -2.96
CA SER A 3 9.40 -0.34 -3.60
C SER A 3 10.11 -0.57 -4.92
N GLN A 4 10.10 0.43 -5.78
CA GLN A 4 10.77 0.45 -7.07
C GLN A 4 11.52 1.77 -7.22
N LEU A 5 12.73 1.72 -7.75
CA LEU A 5 13.47 2.92 -8.13
C LEU A 5 12.97 3.43 -9.49
N SER A 6 12.61 4.70 -9.56
CA SER A 6 12.37 5.38 -10.83
C SER A 6 13.69 5.56 -11.60
N ARG A 7 13.62 5.89 -12.90
CA ARG A 7 14.80 6.22 -13.69
C ARG A 7 15.62 7.40 -13.14
N LYS A 8 15.00 8.25 -12.33
CA LYS A 8 15.64 9.40 -11.67
C LYS A 8 16.17 9.07 -10.27
N GLY A 9 16.18 7.78 -9.88
CA GLY A 9 16.64 7.34 -8.55
C GLY A 9 15.66 7.58 -7.41
N HIS A 10 14.45 8.06 -7.69
CA HIS A 10 13.44 8.23 -6.64
C HIS A 10 12.81 6.87 -6.33
N GLN A 11 12.72 6.54 -5.06
CA GLN A 11 12.02 5.36 -4.59
C GLN A 11 10.51 5.60 -4.68
N VAL A 12 9.78 4.64 -5.22
CA VAL A 12 8.30 4.64 -5.28
C VAL A 12 7.79 3.45 -4.50
N VAL A 13 7.07 3.69 -3.42
CA VAL A 13 6.41 2.63 -2.65
C VAL A 13 5.23 2.12 -3.48
N ARG A 14 5.31 0.85 -3.85
CA ARG A 14 4.28 0.17 -4.66
C ARG A 14 3.22 -0.46 -3.78
N ARG A 15 3.62 -1.01 -2.62
CA ARG A 15 2.73 -1.71 -1.72
C ARG A 15 3.34 -1.89 -0.33
N LEU A 16 2.50 -1.93 0.68
CA LEU A 16 2.80 -2.52 1.98
C LEU A 16 2.28 -3.97 2.02
N ILE A 17 3.07 -4.86 2.59
CA ILE A 17 2.80 -6.29 2.74
C ILE A 17 2.53 -6.57 4.21
N HIS A 18 1.49 -7.33 4.50
CA HIS A 18 1.06 -7.70 5.84
C HIS A 18 1.19 -9.20 6.06
N SER A 19 0.99 -9.63 7.29
CA SER A 19 0.96 -11.05 7.63
C SER A 19 -0.10 -11.79 6.80
N GLY A 20 0.29 -12.91 6.20
CA GLY A 20 -0.55 -13.70 5.31
C GLY A 20 -0.56 -13.27 3.85
N ASP A 21 0.05 -12.13 3.51
CA ASP A 21 0.17 -11.69 2.11
C ASP A 21 1.22 -12.50 1.35
N ALA A 22 0.94 -12.76 0.08
CA ALA A 22 1.94 -13.29 -0.86
C ALA A 22 2.55 -12.17 -1.71
N PHE A 23 3.85 -12.29 -2.03
CA PHE A 23 4.58 -11.39 -2.93
C PHE A 23 5.70 -12.13 -3.66
N GLY A 24 6.31 -11.51 -4.65
CA GLY A 24 7.50 -12.05 -5.33
C GLY A 24 7.24 -13.18 -6.33
N GLY A 25 5.99 -13.46 -6.71
CA GLY A 25 5.66 -14.57 -7.62
C GLY A 25 6.10 -14.41 -9.09
N PHE A 26 6.64 -13.26 -9.48
CA PHE A 26 6.94 -12.95 -10.87
C PHE A 26 7.91 -13.92 -11.57
N PRO A 27 9.05 -14.34 -10.97
CA PRO A 27 9.94 -15.31 -11.58
C PRO A 27 9.34 -16.70 -11.76
N ALA A 28 8.41 -17.11 -10.91
CA ALA A 28 7.74 -18.41 -11.01
C ALA A 28 6.86 -18.54 -12.27
N PHE A 29 6.51 -17.42 -12.90
CA PHE A 29 5.70 -17.37 -14.13
C PHE A 29 6.52 -17.03 -15.37
N GLY A 30 7.83 -17.30 -15.37
CA GLY A 30 8.73 -17.03 -16.51
C GLY A 30 9.19 -15.59 -16.62
N GLY A 31 8.97 -14.76 -15.60
CA GLY A 31 9.52 -13.41 -15.51
C GLY A 31 11.01 -13.44 -15.20
N GLY A 32 11.73 -12.38 -15.63
CA GLY A 32 13.16 -12.19 -15.33
C GLY A 32 13.43 -11.73 -13.90
N ALA A 33 14.21 -10.66 -13.74
CA ALA A 33 14.51 -10.09 -12.43
C ALA A 33 13.27 -9.52 -11.74
N TYR A 34 13.30 -9.48 -10.41
CA TYR A 34 12.25 -8.84 -9.61
C TYR A 34 12.18 -7.34 -9.95
N PRO A 35 11.00 -6.83 -10.31
CA PRO A 35 10.84 -5.42 -10.67
C PRO A 35 10.78 -4.50 -9.45
N VAL A 36 10.74 -5.05 -8.24
CA VAL A 36 10.62 -4.33 -6.97
C VAL A 36 11.56 -4.90 -5.92
N THR A 37 11.96 -4.06 -4.97
CA THR A 37 12.70 -4.45 -3.78
C THR A 37 11.72 -4.63 -2.62
N ALA A 38 11.87 -5.72 -1.87
CA ALA A 38 11.18 -5.94 -0.60
C ALA A 38 12.08 -5.52 0.57
N GLU A 39 11.56 -4.70 1.46
CA GLU A 39 12.25 -4.20 2.65
C GLU A 39 11.37 -4.42 3.88
N ALA A 40 11.90 -5.08 4.91
CA ALA A 40 11.21 -5.23 6.18
C ALA A 40 11.15 -3.88 6.91
N VAL A 41 9.94 -3.44 7.30
CA VAL A 41 9.73 -2.21 8.08
C VAL A 41 9.49 -2.49 9.56
N THR A 42 9.24 -3.75 9.89
CA THR A 42 9.17 -4.33 11.25
C THR A 42 9.82 -5.69 11.21
N ASP A 43 10.06 -6.30 12.37
CA ASP A 43 10.49 -7.70 12.44
C ASP A 43 9.47 -8.60 11.72
N ALA A 44 9.96 -9.46 10.83
CA ALA A 44 9.13 -10.31 10.00
C ALA A 44 9.76 -11.67 9.73
N SER A 45 8.93 -12.69 9.64
CA SER A 45 9.30 -14.03 9.15
C SER A 45 8.65 -14.26 7.79
N VAL A 46 9.41 -14.79 6.84
CA VAL A 46 8.97 -15.02 5.47
C VAL A 46 9.18 -16.49 5.10
N LEU A 47 8.17 -17.10 4.47
CA LEU A 47 8.32 -18.40 3.84
C LEU A 47 8.63 -18.18 2.36
N GLU A 48 9.68 -18.82 1.88
CA GLU A 48 10.11 -18.71 0.49
C GLU A 48 10.07 -20.07 -0.21
N TRP A 49 9.61 -20.06 -1.45
CA TRP A 49 9.65 -21.22 -2.34
C TRP A 49 10.42 -20.85 -3.61
N PRO A 50 11.45 -21.62 -4.00
CA PRO A 50 12.07 -21.47 -5.31
C PRO A 50 11.03 -21.61 -6.42
N GLY A 51 11.18 -20.82 -7.51
CA GLY A 51 10.23 -20.82 -8.62
C GLY A 51 9.95 -22.20 -9.21
N GLU A 52 11.01 -23.03 -9.39
CA GLU A 52 10.89 -24.41 -9.88
C GLU A 52 10.09 -25.31 -8.92
N VAL A 53 10.22 -25.11 -7.61
CA VAL A 53 9.44 -25.87 -6.62
C VAL A 53 7.97 -25.45 -6.71
N MET A 54 7.71 -24.15 -6.81
CA MET A 54 6.36 -23.63 -6.98
C MET A 54 5.72 -24.13 -8.26
N ALA A 55 6.42 -24.17 -9.39
CA ALA A 55 5.92 -24.70 -10.65
C ALA A 55 5.48 -26.17 -10.49
N ARG A 56 6.34 -27.02 -9.93
CA ARG A 56 5.99 -28.44 -9.66
C ARG A 56 4.82 -28.61 -8.71
N LEU A 57 4.69 -27.71 -7.70
CA LEU A 57 3.55 -27.73 -6.80
C LEU A 57 2.24 -27.37 -7.53
N MET A 58 2.28 -26.41 -8.44
CA MET A 58 1.11 -26.03 -9.25
C MET A 58 0.65 -27.15 -10.21
N GLU A 59 1.60 -27.88 -10.79
CA GLU A 59 1.30 -29.06 -11.63
C GLU A 59 0.60 -30.16 -10.82
N ARG A 60 1.08 -30.44 -9.61
CA ARG A 60 0.51 -31.47 -8.74
C ARG A 60 -0.79 -31.03 -8.06
N HIS A 61 -0.97 -29.73 -7.86
CA HIS A 61 -2.10 -29.14 -7.16
C HIS A 61 -2.73 -28.02 -8.00
N PRO A 62 -3.58 -28.34 -8.99
CA PRO A 62 -4.18 -27.36 -9.90
C PRO A 62 -4.93 -26.20 -9.20
N LYS A 63 -5.48 -26.45 -8.00
CA LYS A 63 -6.08 -25.39 -7.18
C LYS A 63 -5.09 -24.30 -6.80
N LEU A 64 -3.81 -24.63 -6.63
CA LEU A 64 -2.76 -23.65 -6.34
C LEU A 64 -2.52 -22.75 -7.55
N ALA A 65 -2.48 -23.32 -8.76
CA ALA A 65 -2.36 -22.54 -10.00
C ALA A 65 -3.57 -21.62 -10.19
N LEU A 66 -4.79 -22.11 -9.95
CA LEU A 66 -6.00 -21.28 -10.02
C LEU A 66 -5.97 -20.12 -9.01
N ASN A 67 -5.50 -20.37 -7.79
CA ASN A 67 -5.35 -19.31 -6.78
C ASN A 67 -4.29 -18.29 -7.20
N ALA A 68 -3.20 -18.71 -7.83
CA ALA A 68 -2.21 -17.80 -8.37
C ALA A 68 -2.79 -16.90 -9.47
N VAL A 69 -3.61 -17.43 -10.37
CA VAL A 69 -4.35 -16.64 -11.39
C VAL A 69 -5.27 -15.63 -10.73
N ARG A 70 -6.04 -16.04 -9.73
CA ARG A 70 -6.93 -15.13 -8.97
C ARG A 70 -6.14 -14.03 -8.29
N PHE A 71 -5.00 -14.36 -7.71
CA PHE A 71 -4.09 -13.39 -7.09
C PHE A 71 -3.61 -12.35 -8.11
N VAL A 72 -3.15 -12.78 -9.28
CA VAL A 72 -2.69 -11.87 -10.35
C VAL A 72 -3.85 -11.00 -10.87
N ALA A 73 -5.02 -11.56 -11.07
CA ALA A 73 -6.22 -10.84 -11.51
C ALA A 73 -6.61 -9.74 -10.49
N ALA A 74 -6.60 -10.06 -9.20
CA ALA A 74 -6.85 -9.07 -8.14
C ALA A 74 -5.81 -7.94 -8.17
N ARG A 75 -4.53 -8.26 -8.39
CA ARG A 75 -3.45 -7.25 -8.51
C ARG A 75 -3.63 -6.34 -9.72
N LEU A 76 -4.01 -6.91 -10.86
CA LEU A 76 -4.30 -6.13 -12.06
C LEU A 76 -5.48 -5.17 -11.81
N HIS A 77 -6.54 -5.64 -11.18
CA HIS A 77 -7.67 -4.80 -10.82
C HIS A 77 -7.27 -3.64 -9.89
N GLU A 78 -6.51 -3.91 -8.84
CA GLU A 78 -5.98 -2.87 -7.94
C GLU A 78 -5.17 -1.80 -8.70
N LEU A 79 -4.29 -2.24 -9.62
CA LEU A 79 -3.50 -1.32 -10.44
C LEU A 79 -4.37 -0.47 -11.36
N GLN A 80 -5.42 -1.04 -11.96
CA GLN A 80 -6.37 -0.30 -12.80
C GLN A 80 -7.11 0.77 -11.98
N VAL A 81 -7.55 0.43 -10.76
CA VAL A 81 -8.19 1.39 -9.85
C VAL A 81 -7.22 2.51 -9.49
N GLN A 82 -5.98 2.19 -9.10
CA GLN A 82 -4.96 3.19 -8.78
C GLN A 82 -4.64 4.10 -9.98
N TYR A 83 -4.51 3.54 -11.17
CA TYR A 83 -4.28 4.30 -12.40
C TYR A 83 -5.42 5.29 -12.67
N ARG A 84 -6.67 4.84 -12.57
CA ARG A 84 -7.85 5.71 -12.70
C ARG A 84 -7.80 6.84 -11.67
N GLN A 85 -7.55 6.53 -10.40
CA GLN A 85 -7.46 7.51 -9.33
C GLN A 85 -6.39 8.57 -9.60
N LEU A 86 -5.22 8.16 -10.10
CA LEU A 86 -4.15 9.09 -10.49
C LEU A 86 -4.57 10.02 -11.63
N ALA A 87 -5.37 9.52 -12.56
CA ALA A 87 -5.81 10.28 -13.75
C ALA A 87 -6.97 11.24 -13.47
N THR A 88 -7.85 10.91 -12.52
CA THR A 88 -9.14 11.63 -12.36
C THR A 88 -9.34 12.30 -11.01
N GLU A 89 -8.64 11.85 -9.95
CA GLU A 89 -8.91 12.31 -8.60
C GLU A 89 -7.93 13.39 -8.12
N LYS A 90 -8.42 14.28 -7.26
CA LYS A 90 -7.57 15.25 -6.56
C LYS A 90 -6.65 14.54 -5.58
N VAL A 91 -5.47 15.11 -5.36
CA VAL A 91 -4.43 14.54 -4.44
C VAL A 91 -5.01 14.25 -3.06
N GLU A 92 -5.87 15.10 -2.56
CA GLU A 92 -6.46 14.98 -1.23
C GLU A 92 -7.37 13.75 -1.11
N GLY A 93 -8.22 13.47 -2.11
CA GLY A 93 -9.04 12.26 -2.16
C GLY A 93 -8.18 11.00 -2.23
N ARG A 94 -7.11 11.00 -3.07
CA ARG A 94 -6.16 9.88 -3.12
C ARG A 94 -5.46 9.63 -1.79
N MET A 95 -5.08 10.69 -1.06
CA MET A 95 -4.49 10.58 0.28
C MET A 95 -5.48 10.00 1.28
N ALA A 96 -6.74 10.48 1.29
CA ALA A 96 -7.77 9.96 2.15
C ALA A 96 -8.00 8.45 1.92
N ARG A 97 -8.15 8.01 0.67
CA ARG A 97 -8.29 6.58 0.34
C ARG A 97 -7.06 5.75 0.73
N ALA A 98 -5.86 6.28 0.53
CA ALA A 98 -4.64 5.57 0.92
C ALA A 98 -4.60 5.34 2.44
N LEU A 99 -4.94 6.35 3.24
CA LEU A 99 -4.98 6.23 4.70
C LEU A 99 -6.11 5.30 5.16
N ILE A 100 -7.30 5.34 4.53
CA ILE A 100 -8.40 4.41 4.83
C ILE A 100 -7.96 2.96 4.59
N ARG A 101 -7.35 2.65 3.46
CA ARG A 101 -6.81 1.31 3.18
C ARG A 101 -5.79 0.87 4.22
N LEU A 102 -4.92 1.77 4.67
CA LEU A 102 -3.94 1.45 5.73
C LEU A 102 -4.62 1.20 7.08
N VAL A 103 -5.70 1.91 7.39
CA VAL A 103 -6.55 1.64 8.57
C VAL A 103 -7.18 0.25 8.49
N GLU A 104 -7.70 -0.14 7.33
CA GLU A 104 -8.28 -1.48 7.13
C GLU A 104 -7.24 -2.60 7.27
N GLN A 105 -6.02 -2.36 6.81
CA GLN A 105 -4.94 -3.34 6.79
C GLN A 105 -4.19 -3.45 8.11
N ALA A 106 -3.92 -2.33 8.77
CA ALA A 106 -3.06 -2.25 9.94
C ALA A 106 -3.58 -1.27 11.00
N GLY A 107 -4.89 -1.03 11.04
CA GLY A 107 -5.50 -0.14 12.02
C GLY A 107 -5.64 -0.80 13.39
N ARG A 108 -5.17 -0.12 14.43
CA ARG A 108 -5.37 -0.51 15.83
C ARG A 108 -6.12 0.59 16.58
N ARG A 109 -7.20 0.25 17.28
CA ARG A 109 -7.94 1.21 18.11
C ARG A 109 -7.08 1.73 19.25
N VAL A 110 -7.12 3.03 19.47
CA VAL A 110 -6.50 3.76 20.58
C VAL A 110 -7.51 4.75 21.14
N ASP A 111 -7.24 5.33 22.30
CA ASP A 111 -8.19 6.24 22.99
C ASP A 111 -8.60 7.45 22.13
N THR A 112 -7.70 7.91 21.25
CA THR A 112 -7.93 9.10 20.41
C THR A 112 -8.38 8.78 18.99
N GLY A 113 -8.61 7.51 18.63
CA GLY A 113 -9.05 7.12 17.29
C GLY A 113 -8.50 5.78 16.81
N VAL A 114 -8.03 5.71 15.57
CA VAL A 114 -7.42 4.51 14.97
C VAL A 114 -5.98 4.82 14.58
N LEU A 115 -5.03 4.20 15.25
CA LEU A 115 -3.61 4.24 14.91
C LEU A 115 -3.36 3.36 13.69
N ILE A 116 -2.68 3.88 12.68
CA ILE A 116 -2.06 3.06 11.63
C ILE A 116 -0.78 2.48 12.25
N ASP A 117 -0.81 1.19 12.59
CA ASP A 117 0.26 0.50 13.33
C ASP A 117 1.41 0.05 12.41
N LEU A 118 1.91 1.02 11.66
CA LEU A 118 3.05 0.91 10.74
C LEU A 118 3.87 2.18 10.81
N PRO A 119 5.20 2.10 10.70
CA PRO A 119 6.06 3.27 10.58
C PRO A 119 5.86 3.93 9.21
N LEU A 120 4.94 4.88 9.14
CA LEU A 120 4.53 5.57 7.92
C LEU A 120 5.05 7.00 7.92
N SER A 121 5.99 7.31 7.02
CA SER A 121 6.48 8.66 6.82
C SER A 121 5.60 9.45 5.84
N ARG A 122 5.70 10.78 5.89
CA ARG A 122 5.02 11.64 4.90
C ARG A 122 5.55 11.42 3.48
N ASP A 123 6.80 10.98 3.35
CA ASP A 123 7.38 10.63 2.06
C ASP A 123 6.78 9.33 1.50
N ASP A 124 6.56 8.32 2.35
CA ASP A 124 5.86 7.10 1.94
C ASP A 124 4.44 7.43 1.42
N ILE A 125 3.71 8.32 2.10
CA ILE A 125 2.39 8.78 1.64
C ILE A 125 2.50 9.50 0.29
N ALA A 126 3.50 10.37 0.11
CA ALA A 126 3.73 11.08 -1.14
C ALA A 126 3.96 10.10 -2.30
N GLN A 127 4.79 9.10 -2.09
CA GLN A 127 5.09 8.06 -3.06
C GLN A 127 3.87 7.19 -3.38
N MET A 128 3.10 6.78 -2.37
CA MET A 128 1.88 5.96 -2.54
C MET A 128 0.78 6.69 -3.30
N THR A 129 0.72 8.02 -3.17
CA THR A 129 -0.35 8.84 -3.73
C THR A 129 0.05 9.62 -4.99
N GLY A 130 1.30 9.43 -5.45
CA GLY A 130 1.82 10.08 -6.65
C GLY A 130 1.87 11.61 -6.53
N THR A 131 2.34 12.11 -5.39
CA THR A 131 2.46 13.55 -5.12
C THR A 131 3.82 13.90 -4.47
N THR A 132 4.00 15.12 -4.00
CA THR A 132 5.24 15.57 -3.36
C THR A 132 5.11 15.57 -1.85
N LEU A 133 6.25 15.41 -1.14
CA LEU A 133 6.33 15.55 0.31
C LEU A 133 5.75 16.89 0.80
N PHE A 134 5.99 17.97 0.06
CA PHE A 134 5.46 19.30 0.38
C PHE A 134 3.93 19.31 0.37
N THR A 135 3.32 18.73 -0.69
CA THR A 135 1.85 18.63 -0.81
C THR A 135 1.27 17.81 0.32
N VAL A 136 1.86 16.64 0.64
CA VAL A 136 1.44 15.80 1.77
C VAL A 136 1.53 16.58 3.08
N SER A 137 2.65 17.25 3.34
CA SER A 137 2.85 18.00 4.58
C SER A 137 1.78 19.08 4.76
N ARG A 138 1.45 19.81 3.69
CA ARG A 138 0.42 20.84 3.71
C ARG A 138 -0.98 20.26 3.99
N ILE A 139 -1.33 19.15 3.34
CA ILE A 139 -2.63 18.49 3.54
C ILE A 139 -2.73 17.90 4.95
N VAL A 140 -1.70 17.20 5.40
CA VAL A 140 -1.65 16.62 6.77
C VAL A 140 -1.80 17.71 7.82
N SER A 141 -1.06 18.83 7.72
CA SER A 141 -1.16 19.92 8.69
C SER A 141 -2.55 20.54 8.72
N ARG A 142 -3.25 20.66 7.57
CA ARG A 142 -4.63 21.10 7.53
C ARG A 142 -5.55 20.09 8.22
N TRP A 143 -5.43 18.81 7.93
CA TRP A 143 -6.22 17.76 8.54
C TRP A 143 -5.99 17.61 10.04
N GLU A 144 -4.77 17.94 10.53
CA GLU A 144 -4.48 18.05 11.97
C GLU A 144 -5.24 19.24 12.59
N ALA A 145 -5.22 20.41 11.95
CA ALA A 145 -5.95 21.60 12.40
C ALA A 145 -7.47 21.36 12.42
N ASP A 146 -7.99 20.62 11.44
CA ASP A 146 -9.40 20.26 11.32
C ASP A 146 -9.80 19.10 12.27
N GLY A 147 -8.86 18.52 13.02
CA GLY A 147 -9.11 17.42 13.95
C GLY A 147 -9.41 16.07 13.29
N LEU A 148 -9.09 15.89 12.01
CA LEU A 148 -9.31 14.65 11.26
C LEU A 148 -8.31 13.56 11.64
N LEU A 149 -7.07 13.94 11.87
CA LEU A 149 -5.98 13.04 12.24
C LEU A 149 -4.98 13.72 13.18
N GLU A 150 -4.09 12.93 13.72
CA GLU A 150 -2.91 13.35 14.47
C GLU A 150 -1.68 12.71 13.86
N ALA A 151 -0.69 13.50 13.46
CA ALA A 151 0.52 13.02 12.83
C ALA A 151 1.76 13.29 13.70
N GLY A 152 2.53 12.25 13.96
CA GLY A 152 3.84 12.31 14.62
C GLY A 152 4.96 11.81 13.73
N ARG A 153 6.13 11.61 14.30
CA ARG A 153 7.25 11.00 13.58
C ARG A 153 6.92 9.54 13.25
N GLN A 154 6.65 9.25 11.97
CA GLN A 154 6.28 7.92 11.48
C GLN A 154 5.02 7.33 12.18
N ARG A 155 4.12 8.18 12.62
CA ARG A 155 2.91 7.79 13.33
C ARG A 155 1.73 8.62 12.84
N ILE A 156 0.61 7.96 12.53
CA ILE A 156 -0.64 8.61 12.15
C ILE A 156 -1.78 7.96 12.93
N VAL A 157 -2.58 8.79 13.61
CA VAL A 157 -3.82 8.39 14.25
C VAL A 157 -4.98 9.08 13.53
N ILE A 158 -5.89 8.32 12.98
CA ILE A 158 -7.12 8.83 12.38
C ILE A 158 -8.12 9.06 13.51
N ARG A 159 -8.45 10.32 13.78
CA ARG A 159 -9.41 10.73 14.81
C ARG A 159 -10.86 10.66 14.34
N ASN A 160 -11.09 11.02 13.08
CA ASN A 160 -12.40 11.00 12.46
C ASN A 160 -12.41 10.21 11.15
N PRO A 161 -12.58 8.87 11.20
CA PRO A 161 -12.63 8.04 10.01
C PRO A 161 -13.76 8.40 9.05
N HIS A 162 -14.94 8.78 9.57
CA HIS A 162 -16.09 9.14 8.72
C HIS A 162 -15.82 10.40 7.90
N ALA A 163 -15.26 11.44 8.49
CA ALA A 163 -14.91 12.65 7.75
C ALA A 163 -13.82 12.37 6.69
N LEU A 164 -12.87 11.48 6.98
CA LEU A 164 -11.86 11.06 6.01
C LEU A 164 -12.49 10.28 4.85
N MET A 165 -13.49 9.42 5.12
CA MET A 165 -14.26 8.71 4.08
C MET A 165 -15.03 9.70 3.19
N SER A 166 -15.70 10.71 3.78
CA SER A 166 -16.38 11.76 3.00
C SER A 166 -15.43 12.49 2.05
N ILE A 167 -14.21 12.84 2.50
CA ILE A 167 -13.19 13.45 1.62
C ILE A 167 -12.81 12.49 0.47
N ALA A 168 -12.73 11.20 0.76
CA ALA A 168 -12.44 10.20 -0.27
C ALA A 168 -13.55 10.10 -1.31
N ASP A 169 -14.81 10.28 -0.93
CA ASP A 169 -15.98 10.14 -1.80
C ASP A 169 -16.32 11.44 -2.55
N ASP A 170 -16.21 12.60 -1.90
CA ASP A 170 -16.54 13.92 -2.49
C ASP A 170 -15.53 14.38 -3.56
N LEU A 171 -14.33 13.78 -3.59
CA LEU A 171 -13.25 14.15 -4.50
C LEU A 171 -12.96 13.09 -5.56
N ALA A 172 -13.91 12.16 -5.74
CA ALA A 172 -13.85 11.07 -6.73
C ALA A 172 -14.29 11.53 -8.12
#